data_f9dc1a9c811b035a3141b6bfe787b38a
#
_entry.id   f9dc1a9c811b035a3141b6bfe787b38a
#
_cell.length_a   1.000
_cell.length_b   1.000
_cell.length_c   1.000
_cell.angle_alpha   90.00
_cell.angle_beta   90.00
_cell.angle_gamma   90.00
#
_symmetry.space_group_name_H-M   'P 1'
#
loop_
_entity.id
_entity.type
_entity.pdbx_description
1 polymer ?
#
loop_
_entity_poly.entity_id
_entity_poly.type
_entity_poly.pdbx_seq_one_letter_code
_entity_poly.pdbx_strand_id
1 'polypeptide(L)'
;MEKFQDDTVKLEMIKTILDGGYFNDNIEAIEKVFPEYIDFEEIYITLGSPWIPTEIIDSFISQMYRLKATQELTVHNEQLGVWEIVDKSFLSWATYIEGPYGTEKVNSIQILENTLNMKPVAVYKTIPSTTTSSGKKRVIDEQATIEAQEKQNQMIAYFKKWVWKSDKRKNLLEQIYNQKYGSNRKRNFDGSFLTFPNMSSEIQLYPYQKDAVARMIFTPNTLLAHDVGSGKTYAMIAAGMEMKRMGISNKNMYVVPNNIVGQWKDIFEQMYPNAKLLTIEPKTFKPINRKQVMEEIR
;
A
#
# COMPACT_ATOMS: atom_id res chain seq x y z
N MET A 1 21.11 16.02 4.50
CA MET A 1 22.46 15.74 5.00
C MET A 1 22.58 16.09 6.48
N GLU A 2 22.20 17.28 6.90
CA GLU A 2 22.40 17.70 8.30
C GLU A 2 21.78 16.78 9.36
N LYS A 3 20.54 16.33 9.19
CA LYS A 3 19.88 15.52 10.24
C LYS A 3 20.42 14.10 10.36
N PHE A 4 20.76 13.45 9.25
CA PHE A 4 21.37 12.12 9.26
C PHE A 4 22.85 12.16 9.69
N GLN A 5 23.58 13.21 9.27
CA GLN A 5 24.91 13.49 9.82
C GLN A 5 24.82 13.85 11.30
N ASP A 6 23.79 14.59 11.71
CA ASP A 6 23.53 14.93 13.11
C ASP A 6 23.24 13.70 13.95
N ASP A 7 22.49 12.72 13.45
CA ASP A 7 22.21 11.47 14.18
C ASP A 7 23.41 10.53 14.23
N THR A 8 24.23 10.47 13.18
CA THR A 8 25.50 9.72 13.19
C THR A 8 26.51 10.38 14.11
N VAL A 9 26.61 11.71 14.09
CA VAL A 9 27.47 12.50 15.01
C VAL A 9 26.97 12.35 16.44
N LYS A 10 25.67 12.33 16.69
CA LYS A 10 25.10 12.06 18.03
C LYS A 10 25.43 10.66 18.51
N LEU A 11 25.35 9.65 17.64
CA LEU A 11 25.74 8.29 17.99
C LEU A 11 27.23 8.21 18.35
N GLU A 12 28.10 8.85 17.59
CA GLU A 12 29.54 8.92 17.89
C GLU A 12 29.83 9.70 19.18
N MET A 13 29.13 10.80 19.42
CA MET A 13 29.20 11.54 20.68
C MET A 13 28.72 10.69 21.86
N ILE A 14 27.63 9.96 21.70
CA ILE A 14 27.14 9.03 22.72
C ILE A 14 28.16 7.92 22.98
N LYS A 15 28.74 7.34 21.93
CA LYS A 15 29.83 6.37 22.05
C LYS A 15 31.03 6.93 22.83
N THR A 16 31.46 8.15 22.48
CA THR A 16 32.59 8.82 23.15
C THR A 16 32.28 9.13 24.61
N ILE A 17 31.06 9.54 24.95
CA ILE A 17 30.64 9.80 26.33
C ILE A 17 30.52 8.49 27.13
N LEU A 18 30.13 7.40 26.48
CA LEU A 18 29.92 6.10 27.11
C LEU A 18 31.15 5.20 27.10
N ASP A 19 32.26 5.64 26.47
CA ASP A 19 33.50 4.87 26.24
C ASP A 19 34.32 4.58 27.53
N GLY A 20 33.70 4.78 28.69
CA GLY A 20 34.23 4.38 29.99
C GLY A 20 34.04 2.90 30.35
N GLY A 21 33.62 2.04 29.41
CA GLY A 21 33.49 0.59 29.61
C GLY A 21 32.22 0.12 30.36
N TYR A 22 31.51 1.03 31.00
CA TYR A 22 30.30 0.70 31.80
C TYR A 22 29.01 0.58 31.00
N PHE A 23 29.02 0.97 29.71
CA PHE A 23 27.80 1.07 28.90
C PHE A 23 27.88 0.31 27.58
N ASN A 24 28.82 -0.62 27.45
CA ASN A 24 29.02 -1.39 26.21
C ASN A 24 27.74 -2.12 25.76
N ASP A 25 26.96 -2.69 26.70
CA ASP A 25 25.70 -3.35 26.41
C ASP A 25 24.66 -2.38 25.86
N ASN A 26 24.66 -1.14 26.33
CA ASN A 26 23.78 -0.09 25.85
C ASN A 26 24.17 0.39 24.44
N ILE A 27 25.47 0.50 24.17
CA ILE A 27 26.00 0.86 22.84
C ILE A 27 25.60 -0.23 21.84
N GLU A 28 25.85 -1.49 22.17
CA GLU A 28 25.46 -2.62 21.31
C GLU A 28 23.96 -2.70 21.07
N ALA A 29 23.14 -2.41 22.09
CA ALA A 29 21.70 -2.35 21.95
C ALA A 29 21.23 -1.18 21.04
N ILE A 30 21.88 -0.02 21.12
CA ILE A 30 21.61 1.14 20.27
C ILE A 30 22.04 0.85 18.82
N GLU A 31 23.20 0.25 18.60
CA GLU A 31 23.68 -0.14 17.27
C GLU A 31 22.72 -1.11 16.58
N LYS A 32 22.18 -2.08 17.32
CA LYS A 32 21.19 -3.04 16.80
C LYS A 32 19.87 -2.40 16.36
N VAL A 33 19.52 -1.25 16.92
CA VAL A 33 18.27 -0.52 16.59
C VAL A 33 18.50 0.69 15.70
N PHE A 34 19.77 1.03 15.39
CA PHE A 34 20.07 2.16 14.52
C PHE A 34 19.54 1.91 13.11
N PRO A 35 18.92 2.90 12.47
CA PRO A 35 18.37 2.75 11.13
C PRO A 35 19.49 2.49 10.12
N GLU A 36 19.32 1.49 9.28
CA GLU A 36 20.19 1.27 8.12
C GLU A 36 19.89 2.32 7.05
N TYR A 37 20.93 2.89 6.45
CA TYR A 37 20.77 3.81 5.32
C TYR A 37 20.29 3.04 4.10
N ILE A 38 19.19 3.49 3.50
CA ILE A 38 18.59 2.88 2.32
C ILE A 38 19.21 3.53 1.08
N ASP A 39 19.93 2.74 0.29
CA ASP A 39 20.52 3.20 -0.98
C ASP A 39 19.44 3.43 -2.03
N PHE A 40 19.72 4.29 -3.01
CA PHE A 40 18.78 4.61 -4.10
C PHE A 40 18.32 3.39 -4.89
N GLU A 41 19.13 2.34 -4.97
CA GLU A 41 18.80 1.08 -5.65
C GLU A 41 17.66 0.34 -4.95
N GLU A 42 17.52 0.50 -3.64
CA GLU A 42 16.46 -0.09 -2.84
C GLU A 42 15.21 0.80 -2.73
N ILE A 43 15.32 2.07 -3.12
CA ILE A 43 14.21 3.02 -3.06
C ILE A 43 13.23 2.78 -4.20
N TYR A 44 12.02 2.32 -3.85
CA TYR A 44 10.93 2.27 -4.83
C TYR A 44 10.39 3.66 -5.12
N ILE A 45 10.58 4.11 -6.36
CA ILE A 45 10.10 5.41 -6.83
C ILE A 45 9.20 5.25 -8.05
N THR A 46 8.09 5.98 -8.07
CA THR A 46 7.23 6.11 -9.25
C THR A 46 6.73 7.54 -9.39
N LEU A 47 6.36 7.92 -10.60
CA LEU A 47 5.78 9.24 -10.85
C LEU A 47 4.48 9.38 -10.05
N GLY A 48 4.38 10.44 -9.24
CA GLY A 48 3.25 10.67 -8.33
C GLY A 48 3.45 10.14 -6.90
N SER A 49 4.61 9.54 -6.56
CA SER A 49 4.91 9.21 -5.17
C SER A 49 4.80 10.45 -4.27
N PRO A 50 4.00 10.42 -3.18
CA PRO A 50 3.66 11.63 -2.41
C PRO A 50 4.82 12.20 -1.58
N TRP A 51 5.94 11.48 -1.51
CA TRP A 51 7.13 11.93 -0.81
C TRP A 51 8.12 12.70 -1.70
N ILE A 52 7.89 12.71 -3.02
CA ILE A 52 8.74 13.42 -3.96
C ILE A 52 8.38 14.91 -3.93
N PRO A 53 9.37 15.82 -3.78
CA PRO A 53 9.12 17.24 -3.83
C PRO A 53 8.49 17.69 -5.16
N THR A 54 7.59 18.67 -5.10
CA THR A 54 6.92 19.25 -6.27
C THR A 54 7.91 19.78 -7.29
N GLU A 55 9.03 20.36 -6.85
CA GLU A 55 10.07 20.90 -7.72
C GLU A 55 10.73 19.82 -8.62
N ILE A 56 10.82 18.59 -8.12
CA ILE A 56 11.32 17.46 -8.91
C ILE A 56 10.30 17.05 -9.97
N ILE A 57 9.03 17.00 -9.61
CA ILE A 57 7.93 16.70 -10.56
C ILE A 57 7.83 17.81 -11.61
N ASP A 58 7.87 19.08 -11.21
CA ASP A 58 7.83 20.23 -12.13
C ASP A 58 9.02 20.25 -13.07
N SER A 59 10.22 19.93 -12.57
CA SER A 59 11.42 19.80 -13.40
C SER A 59 11.30 18.66 -14.43
N PHE A 60 10.69 17.55 -14.03
CA PHE A 60 10.42 16.43 -14.93
C PHE A 60 9.42 16.81 -16.02
N ILE A 61 8.30 17.43 -15.66
CA ILE A 61 7.26 17.90 -16.58
C ILE A 61 7.85 18.92 -17.55
N SER A 62 8.62 19.90 -17.04
CA SER A 62 9.29 20.92 -17.86
C SER A 62 10.20 20.30 -18.89
N GLN A 63 10.99 19.29 -18.53
CA GLN A 63 11.85 18.58 -19.48
C GLN A 63 11.05 17.75 -20.47
N MET A 64 10.03 17.04 -20.01
CA MET A 64 9.19 16.18 -20.86
C MET A 64 8.49 16.98 -21.97
N TYR A 65 7.99 18.17 -21.63
CA TYR A 65 7.30 19.07 -22.57
C TYR A 65 8.21 20.14 -23.17
N ARG A 66 9.51 20.14 -22.87
CA ARG A 66 10.51 21.10 -23.37
C ARG A 66 10.16 22.55 -23.04
N LEU A 67 9.67 22.80 -21.83
CA LEU A 67 9.34 24.13 -21.36
C LEU A 67 10.60 24.95 -21.07
N LYS A 68 10.57 26.27 -21.34
CA LYS A 68 11.75 27.13 -21.23
C LYS A 68 12.06 27.60 -19.79
N ALA A 69 11.15 27.47 -18.85
CA ALA A 69 11.32 27.90 -17.46
C ALA A 69 10.72 26.88 -16.51
N THR A 70 11.36 26.70 -15.36
CA THR A 70 10.78 26.02 -14.21
C THR A 70 9.73 26.93 -13.60
N GLN A 71 8.47 26.62 -13.82
CA GLN A 71 7.33 27.25 -13.17
C GLN A 71 6.75 26.24 -12.17
N GLU A 72 6.03 26.72 -11.18
CA GLU A 72 5.21 25.84 -10.33
C GLU A 72 4.07 25.29 -11.19
N LEU A 73 4.23 24.05 -11.63
CA LEU A 73 3.29 23.38 -12.51
C LEU A 73 2.32 22.50 -11.75
N THR A 74 2.76 21.96 -10.62
CA THR A 74 2.01 21.00 -9.83
C THR A 74 1.88 21.42 -8.38
N VAL A 75 0.76 21.06 -7.77
CA VAL A 75 0.51 21.13 -6.32
C VAL A 75 0.14 19.76 -5.81
N HIS A 76 0.75 19.37 -4.71
CA HIS A 76 0.39 18.15 -3.98
C HIS A 76 -0.38 18.52 -2.71
N ASN A 77 -1.64 18.12 -2.65
CA ASN A 77 -2.44 18.26 -1.44
C ASN A 77 -2.15 17.09 -0.51
N GLU A 78 -1.32 17.29 0.51
CA GLU A 78 -0.90 16.24 1.45
C GLU A 78 -2.07 15.62 2.22
N GLN A 79 -3.11 16.39 2.54
CA GLN A 79 -4.27 15.89 3.28
C GLN A 79 -5.14 14.94 2.46
N LEU A 80 -5.27 15.21 1.17
CA LEU A 80 -6.05 14.41 0.23
C LEU A 80 -5.22 13.39 -0.53
N GLY A 81 -3.89 13.54 -0.51
CA GLY A 81 -2.95 12.73 -1.29
C GLY A 81 -3.14 12.88 -2.80
N VAL A 82 -3.55 14.07 -3.27
CA VAL A 82 -3.91 14.33 -4.66
C VAL A 82 -2.94 15.34 -5.28
N TRP A 83 -2.47 15.01 -6.48
CA TRP A 83 -1.70 15.90 -7.34
C TRP A 83 -2.61 16.64 -8.32
N GLU A 84 -2.39 17.93 -8.47
CA GLU A 84 -3.09 18.80 -9.41
C GLU A 84 -2.10 19.55 -10.28
N ILE A 85 -2.39 19.70 -11.58
CA ILE A 85 -1.66 20.58 -12.49
C ILE A 85 -2.35 21.94 -12.47
N VAL A 86 -1.70 22.93 -11.87
CA VAL A 86 -2.30 24.24 -11.55
C VAL A 86 -2.49 25.08 -12.81
N ASP A 87 -1.48 25.12 -13.67
CA ASP A 87 -1.52 25.90 -14.91
C ASP A 87 -1.31 25.00 -16.13
N LYS A 88 -2.29 24.99 -17.03
CA LYS A 88 -2.22 24.24 -18.29
C LYS A 88 -2.00 25.16 -19.50
N SER A 89 -1.92 26.48 -19.30
CA SER A 89 -1.81 27.49 -20.37
C SER A 89 -0.45 27.50 -21.05
N PHE A 90 0.58 26.93 -20.40
CA PHE A 90 1.94 26.84 -20.95
C PHE A 90 2.06 25.82 -22.09
N LEU A 91 1.07 24.97 -22.28
CA LEU A 91 1.06 23.97 -23.35
C LEU A 91 0.46 24.58 -24.62
N SER A 92 1.22 24.56 -25.70
CA SER A 92 0.65 24.83 -27.02
C SER A 92 -0.43 23.79 -27.34
N TRP A 93 -1.41 24.18 -28.17
CA TRP A 93 -2.46 23.26 -28.64
C TRP A 93 -1.91 21.92 -29.14
N ALA A 94 -0.84 21.94 -29.93
CA ALA A 94 -0.18 20.75 -30.45
C ALA A 94 0.45 19.89 -29.31
N THR A 95 1.08 20.53 -28.32
CA THR A 95 1.66 19.81 -27.17
C THR A 95 0.58 19.20 -26.28
N TYR A 96 -0.56 19.87 -26.17
CA TYR A 96 -1.69 19.42 -25.33
C TYR A 96 -2.36 18.16 -25.91
N ILE A 97 -2.59 18.12 -27.23
CA ILE A 97 -3.30 17.02 -27.90
C ILE A 97 -2.34 15.97 -28.44
N GLU A 98 -1.29 16.38 -29.14
CA GLU A 98 -0.38 15.52 -29.90
C GLU A 98 0.98 15.31 -29.23
N GLY A 99 1.13 15.72 -27.97
CA GLY A 99 2.35 15.51 -27.22
C GLY A 99 2.77 14.03 -27.23
N PRO A 100 4.06 13.73 -26.98
CA PRO A 100 4.62 12.37 -27.17
C PRO A 100 3.91 11.29 -26.33
N TYR A 101 3.11 11.70 -25.36
CA TYR A 101 2.39 10.83 -24.42
C TYR A 101 0.86 10.95 -24.53
N GLY A 102 0.33 11.67 -25.54
CA GLY A 102 -1.09 11.73 -25.86
C GLY A 102 -1.54 10.62 -26.82
N THR A 103 -2.84 10.45 -26.95
CA THR A 103 -3.51 9.63 -27.97
C THR A 103 -4.59 10.46 -28.65
N GLU A 104 -5.18 9.95 -29.75
CA GLU A 104 -6.29 10.63 -30.42
C GLU A 104 -7.50 10.91 -29.51
N LYS A 105 -7.71 10.06 -28.49
CA LYS A 105 -8.89 10.14 -27.59
C LYS A 105 -8.60 10.69 -26.21
N VAL A 106 -7.34 10.74 -25.80
CA VAL A 106 -6.94 11.23 -24.48
C VAL A 106 -5.69 12.10 -24.63
N ASN A 107 -5.79 13.33 -24.16
CA ASN A 107 -4.66 14.25 -24.20
C ASN A 107 -3.57 13.85 -23.18
N SER A 108 -2.33 14.26 -23.44
CA SER A 108 -1.16 13.92 -22.63
C SER A 108 -1.25 14.42 -21.19
N ILE A 109 -1.92 15.55 -20.93
CA ILE A 109 -2.10 16.11 -19.58
C ILE A 109 -3.03 15.25 -18.74
N GLN A 110 -4.11 14.76 -19.34
CA GLN A 110 -5.03 13.86 -18.63
C GLN A 110 -4.35 12.53 -18.28
N ILE A 111 -3.49 12.02 -19.17
CA ILE A 111 -2.67 10.85 -18.87
C ILE A 111 -1.69 11.17 -17.73
N LEU A 112 -1.03 12.32 -17.76
CA LEU A 112 -0.11 12.77 -16.71
C LEU A 112 -0.81 12.93 -15.37
N GLU A 113 -1.96 13.58 -15.30
CA GLU A 113 -2.75 13.76 -14.06
C GLU A 113 -3.18 12.41 -13.46
N ASN A 114 -3.62 11.48 -14.31
CA ASN A 114 -3.93 10.12 -13.85
C ASN A 114 -2.68 9.41 -13.34
N THR A 115 -1.55 9.59 -14.00
CA THR A 115 -0.27 8.98 -13.61
C THR A 115 0.22 9.53 -12.27
N LEU A 116 0.19 10.85 -12.09
CA LEU A 116 0.54 11.49 -10.82
C LEU A 116 -0.33 11.02 -9.67
N ASN A 117 -1.60 10.74 -9.93
CA ASN A 117 -2.56 10.23 -8.95
C ASN A 117 -2.62 8.71 -8.88
N MET A 118 -1.69 8.00 -9.51
CA MET A 118 -1.61 6.51 -9.54
C MET A 118 -2.91 5.85 -10.02
N LYS A 119 -3.69 6.55 -10.85
CA LYS A 119 -4.95 6.06 -11.41
C LYS A 119 -4.72 5.48 -12.81
N PRO A 120 -5.21 4.28 -13.12
CA PRO A 120 -5.16 3.77 -14.48
C PRO A 120 -6.03 4.64 -15.40
N VAL A 121 -5.54 4.92 -16.59
CA VAL A 121 -6.33 5.63 -17.60
C VAL A 121 -7.38 4.68 -18.16
N ALA A 122 -8.62 5.13 -18.22
CA ALA A 122 -9.74 4.43 -18.86
C ALA A 122 -10.44 5.35 -19.87
N VAL A 123 -10.60 4.87 -21.08
CA VAL A 123 -11.26 5.59 -22.17
C VAL A 123 -12.64 5.03 -22.38
N TYR A 124 -13.63 5.90 -22.55
CA TYR A 124 -15.02 5.50 -22.72
C TYR A 124 -15.55 5.93 -24.06
N LYS A 125 -16.38 5.08 -24.67
CA LYS A 125 -17.21 5.40 -25.82
C LYS A 125 -18.69 5.30 -25.49
N THR A 126 -19.49 6.05 -26.20
CA THR A 126 -20.95 6.04 -26.03
C THR A 126 -21.56 5.16 -27.12
N ILE A 127 -22.38 4.19 -26.72
CA ILE A 127 -23.12 3.34 -27.63
C ILE A 127 -24.64 3.56 -27.46
N PRO A 128 -25.47 3.34 -28.50
CA PRO A 128 -26.91 3.32 -28.36
C PRO A 128 -27.33 2.25 -27.34
N SER A 129 -28.36 2.56 -26.54
CA SER A 129 -28.89 1.61 -25.54
C SER A 129 -30.38 1.80 -25.36
N THR A 130 -31.11 0.71 -25.37
CA THR A 130 -32.56 0.69 -25.08
C THR A 130 -32.84 0.61 -23.58
N THR A 131 -31.82 0.40 -22.74
CA THR A 131 -31.98 0.19 -21.28
C THR A 131 -31.82 1.46 -20.45
N THR A 132 -31.43 2.58 -21.07
CA THR A 132 -31.27 3.88 -20.41
C THR A 132 -32.25 4.91 -20.90
N SER A 133 -32.74 5.75 -19.99
CA SER A 133 -33.69 6.83 -20.34
C SER A 133 -33.14 7.83 -21.37
N SER A 134 -31.81 7.95 -21.48
CA SER A 134 -31.12 8.81 -22.45
C SER A 134 -30.89 8.14 -23.81
N GLY A 135 -31.26 6.87 -23.99
CA GLY A 135 -31.00 6.12 -25.22
C GLY A 135 -29.50 5.85 -25.49
N LYS A 136 -28.62 6.18 -24.54
CA LYS A 136 -27.15 6.08 -24.71
C LYS A 136 -26.52 5.43 -23.47
N LYS A 137 -25.58 4.51 -23.68
CA LYS A 137 -24.81 3.87 -22.63
C LYS A 137 -23.33 4.17 -22.83
N ARG A 138 -22.64 4.52 -21.74
CA ARG A 138 -21.18 4.71 -21.72
C ARG A 138 -20.53 3.37 -21.40
N VAL A 139 -19.63 2.91 -22.28
CA VAL A 139 -18.87 1.66 -22.14
C VAL A 139 -17.39 1.93 -22.32
N ILE A 140 -16.55 1.08 -21.75
CA ILE A 140 -15.09 1.18 -21.93
C ILE A 140 -14.76 0.92 -23.40
N ASP A 141 -13.89 1.75 -23.96
CA ASP A 141 -13.24 1.52 -25.23
C ASP A 141 -11.91 0.80 -24.97
N GLU A 142 -11.90 -0.51 -25.10
CA GLU A 142 -10.76 -1.36 -24.71
C GLU A 142 -9.49 -0.98 -25.47
N GLN A 143 -9.57 -0.82 -26.80
CA GLN A 143 -8.42 -0.50 -27.63
C GLN A 143 -7.80 0.86 -27.28
N ALA A 144 -8.63 1.89 -27.16
CA ALA A 144 -8.17 3.23 -26.78
C ALA A 144 -7.66 3.28 -25.34
N THR A 145 -8.19 2.42 -24.45
CA THR A 145 -7.73 2.29 -23.07
C THR A 145 -6.34 1.66 -23.02
N ILE A 146 -6.10 0.59 -23.77
CA ILE A 146 -4.79 -0.07 -23.87
C ILE A 146 -3.75 0.91 -24.39
N GLU A 147 -4.05 1.63 -25.47
CA GLU A 147 -3.14 2.64 -26.04
C GLU A 147 -2.78 3.75 -25.05
N ALA A 148 -3.77 4.26 -24.32
CA ALA A 148 -3.53 5.28 -23.29
C ALA A 148 -2.72 4.76 -22.11
N GLN A 149 -2.94 3.52 -21.69
CA GLN A 149 -2.16 2.86 -20.63
C GLN A 149 -0.71 2.57 -21.07
N GLU A 150 -0.47 2.25 -22.34
CA GLU A 150 0.89 2.13 -22.86
C GLU A 150 1.64 3.46 -22.77
N LYS A 151 0.99 4.58 -23.11
CA LYS A 151 1.56 5.93 -22.95
C LYS A 151 1.84 6.25 -21.49
N GLN A 152 0.92 5.89 -20.58
CA GLN A 152 1.11 6.02 -19.15
C GLN A 152 2.33 5.24 -18.64
N ASN A 153 2.49 4.00 -19.06
CA ASN A 153 3.63 3.16 -18.73
C ASN A 153 4.96 3.71 -19.26
N GLN A 154 4.95 4.23 -20.48
CA GLN A 154 6.12 4.89 -21.07
C GLN A 154 6.55 6.12 -20.26
N MET A 155 5.59 6.93 -19.78
CA MET A 155 5.83 8.10 -18.96
C MET A 155 6.45 7.70 -17.60
N ILE A 156 5.92 6.67 -16.94
CA ILE A 156 6.46 6.13 -15.68
C ILE A 156 7.88 5.60 -15.89
N ALA A 157 8.11 4.84 -16.96
CA ALA A 157 9.42 4.30 -17.26
C ALA A 157 10.45 5.39 -17.58
N TYR A 158 10.03 6.45 -18.28
CA TYR A 158 10.88 7.61 -18.54
C TYR A 158 11.25 8.34 -17.25
N PHE A 159 10.27 8.58 -16.36
CA PHE A 159 10.51 9.19 -15.06
C PHE A 159 11.53 8.40 -14.22
N LYS A 160 11.37 7.08 -14.11
CA LYS A 160 12.30 6.22 -13.37
C LYS A 160 13.75 6.34 -13.87
N LYS A 161 13.96 6.39 -15.19
CA LYS A 161 15.29 6.58 -15.77
C LYS A 161 15.82 8.00 -15.56
N TRP A 162 14.95 8.98 -15.69
CA TRP A 162 15.32 10.38 -15.60
C TRP A 162 15.70 10.79 -14.17
N VAL A 163 14.95 10.35 -13.18
CA VAL A 163 15.11 10.78 -11.80
C VAL A 163 16.48 10.41 -11.24
N TRP A 164 16.98 9.23 -11.56
CA TRP A 164 18.28 8.73 -11.09
C TRP A 164 19.48 9.14 -11.95
N LYS A 165 19.26 9.78 -13.07
CA LYS A 165 20.35 10.18 -14.00
C LYS A 165 21.21 11.34 -13.48
N SER A 166 20.70 12.13 -12.53
CA SER A 166 21.41 13.29 -11.97
C SER A 166 21.80 13.01 -10.53
N ASP A 167 23.10 13.09 -10.22
CA ASP A 167 23.61 12.89 -8.85
C ASP A 167 22.98 13.86 -7.85
N LYS A 168 22.71 15.10 -8.28
CA LYS A 168 22.03 16.10 -7.43
C LYS A 168 20.63 15.64 -7.03
N ARG A 169 19.83 15.11 -7.98
CA ARG A 169 18.48 14.59 -7.69
C ARG A 169 18.55 13.31 -6.87
N LYS A 170 19.47 12.42 -7.22
CA LYS A 170 19.75 11.18 -6.48
C LYS A 170 19.99 11.47 -5.01
N ASN A 171 21.01 12.27 -4.69
CA ASN A 171 21.38 12.61 -3.33
C ASN A 171 20.24 13.29 -2.55
N LEU A 172 19.51 14.21 -3.21
CA LEU A 172 18.37 14.88 -2.58
C LEU A 172 17.25 13.87 -2.23
N LEU A 173 16.89 13.00 -3.16
CA LEU A 173 15.79 12.03 -2.94
C LEU A 173 16.17 10.95 -1.95
N GLU A 174 17.41 10.47 -1.96
CA GLU A 174 17.92 9.55 -0.93
C GLU A 174 17.82 10.16 0.45
N GLN A 175 18.23 11.43 0.60
CA GLN A 175 18.12 12.14 1.88
C GLN A 175 16.68 12.26 2.36
N ILE A 176 15.78 12.74 1.51
CA ILE A 176 14.37 12.91 1.84
C ILE A 176 13.76 11.54 2.22
N TYR A 177 14.07 10.49 1.46
CA TYR A 177 13.55 9.16 1.72
C TYR A 177 14.04 8.61 3.06
N ASN A 178 15.33 8.69 3.32
CA ASN A 178 15.93 8.22 4.57
C ASN A 178 15.46 9.04 5.78
N GLN A 179 15.30 10.36 5.66
CA GLN A 179 14.73 11.19 6.72
C GLN A 179 13.28 10.82 7.04
N LYS A 180 12.48 10.50 6.02
CA LYS A 180 11.04 10.22 6.19
C LYS A 180 10.76 8.76 6.56
N TYR A 181 11.52 7.83 6.02
CA TYR A 181 11.24 6.38 6.11
C TYR A 181 12.38 5.56 6.71
N GLY A 182 13.64 6.02 6.63
CA GLY A 182 14.80 5.31 7.13
C GLY A 182 14.79 5.09 8.64
N SER A 183 14.11 5.96 9.41
CA SER A 183 13.95 5.80 10.85
C SER A 183 12.93 4.73 11.26
N ASN A 184 12.22 4.14 10.31
CA ASN A 184 11.20 3.13 10.58
C ASN A 184 11.77 1.73 10.41
N ARG A 185 12.12 1.08 11.50
CA ARG A 185 12.49 -0.34 11.48
C ARG A 185 11.25 -1.20 11.32
N LYS A 186 11.27 -2.13 10.35
CA LYS A 186 10.20 -3.12 10.21
C LYS A 186 10.15 -3.98 11.47
N ARG A 187 8.99 -4.02 12.13
CA ARG A 187 8.77 -4.96 13.22
C ARG A 187 8.76 -6.39 12.66
N ASN A 188 9.66 -7.21 13.15
CA ASN A 188 9.59 -8.64 12.95
C ASN A 188 8.74 -9.25 14.08
N PHE A 189 7.77 -10.05 13.70
CA PHE A 189 6.92 -10.76 14.63
C PHE A 189 7.32 -12.22 14.56
N ASP A 190 7.84 -12.73 15.68
CA ASP A 190 8.15 -14.15 15.84
C ASP A 190 6.96 -14.83 16.53
N GLY A 191 6.33 -15.77 15.84
CA GLY A 191 5.21 -16.56 16.33
C GLY A 191 5.61 -17.94 16.88
N SER A 192 6.91 -18.23 17.00
CA SER A 192 7.42 -19.55 17.43
C SER A 192 6.93 -19.95 18.82
N PHE A 193 6.66 -18.99 19.70
CA PHE A 193 6.13 -19.21 21.05
C PHE A 193 4.65 -19.64 21.10
N LEU A 194 3.91 -19.50 19.99
CA LEU A 194 2.49 -19.85 19.93
C LEU A 194 2.29 -21.35 19.83
N THR A 195 1.51 -21.92 20.74
CA THR A 195 1.29 -23.37 20.87
C THR A 195 -0.10 -23.85 20.43
N PHE A 196 -1.09 -22.96 20.34
CA PHE A 196 -2.48 -23.24 19.91
C PHE A 196 -3.13 -24.44 20.63
N PRO A 197 -3.23 -24.47 21.96
CA PRO A 197 -3.60 -25.66 22.73
C PRO A 197 -5.01 -26.19 22.43
N ASN A 198 -5.91 -25.38 21.90
CA ASN A 198 -7.29 -25.76 21.56
C ASN A 198 -7.49 -26.14 20.09
N MET A 199 -6.43 -26.08 19.28
CA MET A 199 -6.47 -26.45 17.87
C MET A 199 -6.33 -27.96 17.71
N SER A 200 -6.91 -28.54 16.68
CA SER A 200 -6.75 -29.94 16.33
C SER A 200 -5.27 -30.31 16.15
N SER A 201 -4.85 -31.43 16.74
CA SER A 201 -3.47 -31.93 16.62
C SER A 201 -3.09 -32.39 15.22
N GLU A 202 -4.08 -32.61 14.34
CA GLU A 202 -3.85 -32.99 12.95
C GLU A 202 -3.43 -31.78 12.08
N ILE A 203 -3.59 -30.55 12.58
CA ILE A 203 -3.28 -29.32 11.85
C ILE A 203 -2.08 -28.63 12.48
N GLN A 204 -1.07 -28.39 11.66
CA GLN A 204 0.11 -27.63 12.06
C GLN A 204 0.24 -26.38 11.19
N LEU A 205 0.37 -25.22 11.85
CA LEU A 205 0.64 -23.98 11.15
C LEU A 205 2.11 -23.88 10.76
N TYR A 206 2.37 -23.41 9.55
CA TYR A 206 3.71 -23.08 9.10
C TYR A 206 4.31 -21.92 9.90
N PRO A 207 5.65 -21.78 9.99
CA PRO A 207 6.30 -20.69 10.72
C PRO A 207 5.76 -19.31 10.31
N TYR A 208 5.70 -19.02 9.03
CA TYR A 208 5.18 -17.72 8.53
C TYR A 208 3.70 -17.45 8.89
N GLN A 209 2.88 -18.52 9.07
CA GLN A 209 1.50 -18.36 9.55
C GLN A 209 1.47 -18.04 11.04
N LYS A 210 2.36 -18.63 11.84
CA LYS A 210 2.51 -18.29 13.25
C LYS A 210 3.00 -16.85 13.44
N ASP A 211 3.92 -16.40 12.60
CA ASP A 211 4.39 -15.01 12.59
C ASP A 211 3.26 -14.03 12.23
N ALA A 212 2.41 -14.40 11.27
CA ALA A 212 1.22 -13.65 10.93
C ALA A 212 0.21 -13.60 12.09
N VAL A 213 0.02 -14.69 12.82
CA VAL A 213 -0.82 -14.73 14.04
C VAL A 213 -0.24 -13.82 15.11
N ALA A 214 1.05 -13.90 15.40
CA ALA A 214 1.73 -13.02 16.35
C ALA A 214 1.54 -11.55 15.97
N ARG A 215 1.72 -11.21 14.69
CA ARG A 215 1.46 -9.85 14.21
C ARG A 215 0.04 -9.39 14.46
N MET A 216 -0.97 -10.23 14.20
CA MET A 216 -2.38 -9.90 14.45
C MET A 216 -2.69 -9.70 15.94
N ILE A 217 -2.02 -10.44 16.82
CA ILE A 217 -2.19 -10.31 18.27
C ILE A 217 -1.57 -9.01 18.78
N PHE A 218 -0.38 -8.64 18.30
CA PHE A 218 0.39 -7.50 18.81
C PHE A 218 0.10 -6.18 18.10
N THR A 219 -0.69 -6.17 17.02
CA THR A 219 -1.04 -4.93 16.30
C THR A 219 -2.56 -4.77 16.18
N PRO A 220 -3.10 -3.55 16.43
CA PRO A 220 -4.55 -3.32 16.37
C PRO A 220 -5.13 -3.52 14.97
N ASN A 221 -4.34 -3.27 13.92
CA ASN A 221 -4.76 -3.46 12.53
C ASN A 221 -3.66 -4.19 11.75
N THR A 222 -4.04 -5.22 10.99
CA THR A 222 -3.09 -6.02 10.20
C THR A 222 -3.64 -6.29 8.80
N LEU A 223 -2.81 -6.03 7.79
CA LEU A 223 -3.05 -6.47 6.42
C LEU A 223 -2.21 -7.73 6.15
N LEU A 224 -2.88 -8.85 5.80
CA LEU A 224 -2.23 -10.07 5.35
C LEU A 224 -2.12 -10.08 3.83
N ALA A 225 -1.03 -9.57 3.30
CA ALA A 225 -0.74 -9.50 1.85
C ALA A 225 0.00 -10.76 1.35
N HIS A 226 -0.29 -11.93 1.91
CA HIS A 226 0.28 -13.20 1.48
C HIS A 226 -0.33 -13.65 0.14
N ASP A 227 0.40 -14.44 -0.62
CA ASP A 227 -0.05 -14.99 -1.90
C ASP A 227 -1.30 -15.86 -1.77
N VAL A 228 -1.99 -16.08 -2.89
CA VAL A 228 -3.13 -16.99 -2.95
C VAL A 228 -2.63 -18.41 -2.64
N GLY A 229 -3.37 -19.13 -1.80
CA GLY A 229 -2.99 -20.49 -1.38
C GLY A 229 -2.06 -20.56 -0.16
N SER A 230 -1.56 -19.44 0.38
CA SER A 230 -0.70 -19.42 1.58
C SER A 230 -1.41 -19.80 2.89
N GLY A 231 -2.68 -20.14 2.86
CA GLY A 231 -3.44 -20.49 4.07
C GLY A 231 -3.79 -19.31 4.98
N LYS A 232 -4.07 -18.13 4.41
CA LYS A 232 -4.53 -16.94 5.17
C LYS A 232 -5.71 -17.23 6.09
N THR A 233 -6.65 -18.06 5.64
CA THR A 233 -7.82 -18.48 6.43
C THR A 233 -7.41 -19.16 7.73
N TYR A 234 -6.44 -20.08 7.67
CA TYR A 234 -5.90 -20.77 8.85
C TYR A 234 -5.27 -19.76 9.84
N ALA A 235 -4.46 -18.84 9.34
CA ALA A 235 -3.83 -17.82 10.19
C ALA A 235 -4.88 -16.90 10.84
N MET A 236 -5.91 -16.47 10.10
CA MET A 236 -6.96 -15.60 10.64
C MET A 236 -7.82 -16.29 11.70
N ILE A 237 -8.20 -17.56 11.46
CA ILE A 237 -8.96 -18.35 12.43
C ILE A 237 -8.12 -18.57 13.69
N ALA A 238 -6.87 -19.00 13.54
CA ALA A 238 -5.96 -19.22 14.66
C ALA A 238 -5.74 -17.93 15.48
N ALA A 239 -5.54 -16.80 14.82
CA ALA A 239 -5.38 -15.51 15.51
C ALA A 239 -6.60 -15.14 16.35
N GLY A 240 -7.81 -15.25 15.80
CA GLY A 240 -9.03 -14.98 16.55
C GLY A 240 -9.20 -15.90 17.75
N MET A 241 -8.91 -17.19 17.59
CA MET A 241 -9.02 -18.16 18.69
C MET A 241 -7.96 -17.92 19.78
N GLU A 242 -6.73 -17.54 19.39
CA GLU A 242 -5.70 -17.17 20.38
C GLU A 242 -6.04 -15.87 21.09
N MET A 243 -6.55 -14.85 20.41
CA MET A 243 -7.03 -13.62 21.02
C MET A 243 -8.14 -13.91 22.04
N LYS A 244 -9.06 -14.83 21.72
CA LYS A 244 -10.11 -15.27 22.65
C LYS A 244 -9.51 -16.01 23.86
N ARG A 245 -8.56 -16.91 23.63
CA ARG A 245 -7.88 -17.65 24.72
C ARG A 245 -7.12 -16.69 25.64
N MET A 246 -6.49 -15.67 25.10
CA MET A 246 -5.74 -14.65 25.86
C MET A 246 -6.65 -13.62 26.54
N GLY A 247 -7.96 -13.65 26.31
CA GLY A 247 -8.89 -12.67 26.87
C GLY A 247 -8.86 -11.31 26.19
N ILE A 248 -8.19 -11.19 25.03
CA ILE A 248 -8.13 -9.96 24.22
C ILE A 248 -9.48 -9.70 23.54
N SER A 249 -10.16 -10.77 23.14
CA SER A 249 -11.50 -10.72 22.53
C SER A 249 -12.43 -11.74 23.14
N ASN A 250 -13.72 -11.38 23.27
CA ASN A 250 -14.75 -12.30 23.78
C ASN A 250 -15.51 -13.00 22.65
N LYS A 251 -15.79 -12.28 21.57
CA LYS A 251 -16.50 -12.76 20.37
C LYS A 251 -15.79 -12.28 19.14
N ASN A 252 -15.25 -13.21 18.37
CA ASN A 252 -14.61 -12.91 17.09
C ASN A 252 -15.64 -12.97 15.96
N MET A 253 -15.58 -12.02 15.05
CA MET A 253 -16.42 -12.00 13.87
C MET A 253 -15.55 -12.04 12.61
N TYR A 254 -15.83 -12.98 11.72
CA TYR A 254 -15.18 -13.12 10.43
C TYR A 254 -16.17 -12.72 9.34
N VAL A 255 -15.83 -11.70 8.56
CA VAL A 255 -16.65 -11.22 7.45
C VAL A 255 -16.00 -11.67 6.14
N VAL A 256 -16.71 -12.52 5.41
CA VAL A 256 -16.20 -13.14 4.19
C VAL A 256 -17.22 -13.04 3.06
N PRO A 257 -16.80 -13.12 1.78
CA PRO A 257 -17.72 -13.21 0.66
C PRO A 257 -18.67 -14.41 0.77
N ASN A 258 -19.93 -14.22 0.36
CA ASN A 258 -20.99 -15.22 0.52
C ASN A 258 -20.66 -16.59 -0.07
N ASN A 259 -19.94 -16.63 -1.18
CA ASN A 259 -19.59 -17.86 -1.90
C ASN A 259 -18.56 -18.74 -1.15
N ILE A 260 -17.88 -18.20 -0.15
CA ILE A 260 -16.85 -18.94 0.61
C ILE A 260 -17.22 -19.17 2.10
N VAL A 261 -18.41 -18.76 2.53
CA VAL A 261 -18.86 -18.94 3.93
C VAL A 261 -18.84 -20.42 4.35
N GLY A 262 -19.34 -21.32 3.48
CA GLY A 262 -19.31 -22.75 3.74
C GLY A 262 -17.89 -23.28 3.90
N GLN A 263 -16.98 -22.93 3.01
CA GLN A 263 -15.58 -23.32 3.09
C GLN A 263 -14.91 -22.82 4.40
N TRP A 264 -15.22 -21.58 4.83
CA TRP A 264 -14.69 -21.06 6.08
C TRP A 264 -15.23 -21.83 7.30
N LYS A 265 -16.51 -22.19 7.28
CA LYS A 265 -17.12 -23.02 8.30
C LYS A 265 -16.39 -24.36 8.43
N ASP A 266 -16.22 -25.07 7.30
CA ASP A 266 -15.58 -26.38 7.28
C ASP A 266 -14.14 -26.33 7.79
N ILE A 267 -13.35 -25.33 7.37
CA ILE A 267 -11.99 -25.13 7.87
C ILE A 267 -11.99 -24.82 9.37
N PHE A 268 -12.94 -24.00 9.83
CA PHE A 268 -13.03 -23.64 11.23
C PHE A 268 -13.34 -24.86 12.10
N GLU A 269 -14.30 -25.68 11.71
CA GLU A 269 -14.68 -26.91 12.43
C GLU A 269 -13.55 -27.95 12.41
N GLN A 270 -12.77 -28.02 11.33
CA GLN A 270 -11.56 -28.87 11.28
C GLN A 270 -10.47 -28.36 12.24
N MET A 271 -10.24 -27.05 12.29
CA MET A 271 -9.22 -26.47 13.15
C MET A 271 -9.60 -26.52 14.63
N TYR A 272 -10.85 -26.25 14.96
CA TYR A 272 -11.36 -26.11 16.33
C TYR A 272 -12.68 -26.87 16.51
N PRO A 273 -12.67 -28.21 16.57
CA PRO A 273 -13.88 -29.04 16.62
C PRO A 273 -14.81 -28.76 17.81
N ASN A 274 -14.22 -28.25 18.91
CA ASN A 274 -14.97 -27.96 20.14
C ASN A 274 -15.43 -26.51 20.26
N ALA A 275 -15.19 -25.68 19.24
CA ALA A 275 -15.58 -24.27 19.27
C ALA A 275 -17.07 -24.09 18.91
N LYS A 276 -17.73 -23.17 19.60
CA LYS A 276 -19.09 -22.74 19.24
C LYS A 276 -19.00 -21.74 18.08
N LEU A 277 -19.53 -22.14 16.93
CA LEU A 277 -19.53 -21.33 15.71
C LEU A 277 -20.97 -20.99 15.31
N LEU A 278 -21.26 -19.71 15.14
CA LEU A 278 -22.49 -19.25 14.49
C LEU A 278 -22.19 -18.86 13.05
N THR A 279 -22.78 -19.54 12.10
CA THR A 279 -22.63 -19.24 10.68
C THR A 279 -23.87 -18.57 10.15
N ILE A 280 -23.71 -17.39 9.56
CA ILE A 280 -24.80 -16.61 9.00
C ILE A 280 -24.69 -16.60 7.47
N GLU A 281 -25.64 -17.27 6.83
CA GLU A 281 -25.76 -17.29 5.38
C GLU A 281 -26.82 -16.26 4.90
N PRO A 282 -26.77 -15.82 3.61
CA PRO A 282 -27.77 -14.90 3.07
C PRO A 282 -29.20 -15.41 3.20
N LYS A 283 -29.38 -16.74 3.17
CA LYS A 283 -30.69 -17.36 3.34
C LYS A 283 -31.27 -17.22 4.74
N THR A 284 -30.41 -17.26 5.76
CA THR A 284 -30.80 -17.14 7.17
C THR A 284 -30.95 -15.69 7.61
N PHE A 285 -30.23 -14.74 6.98
CA PHE A 285 -30.29 -13.31 7.31
C PHE A 285 -31.36 -12.53 6.52
N LYS A 286 -32.50 -13.18 6.22
CA LYS A 286 -33.65 -12.50 5.61
C LYS A 286 -34.30 -11.54 6.60
N PRO A 287 -35.02 -10.50 6.15
CA PRO A 287 -35.65 -9.52 7.03
C PRO A 287 -36.50 -10.12 8.14
N ILE A 288 -37.21 -11.22 7.84
CA ILE A 288 -38.08 -11.90 8.81
C ILE A 288 -37.32 -12.58 9.97
N ASN A 289 -36.09 -13.08 9.70
CA ASN A 289 -35.28 -13.81 10.68
C ASN A 289 -34.20 -12.93 11.32
N ARG A 290 -34.02 -11.72 10.81
CA ARG A 290 -32.88 -10.85 11.20
C ARG A 290 -32.86 -10.55 12.69
N LYS A 291 -34.04 -10.34 13.31
CA LYS A 291 -34.13 -10.05 14.75
C LYS A 291 -33.66 -11.23 15.59
N GLN A 292 -34.07 -12.44 15.24
CA GLN A 292 -33.65 -13.67 15.93
C GLN A 292 -32.14 -13.88 15.79
N VAL A 293 -31.59 -13.76 14.59
CA VAL A 293 -30.15 -13.90 14.34
C VAL A 293 -29.35 -12.86 15.15
N MET A 294 -29.84 -11.63 15.26
CA MET A 294 -29.18 -10.61 16.08
C MET A 294 -29.26 -10.89 17.60
N GLU A 295 -30.28 -11.59 18.06
CA GLU A 295 -30.36 -12.08 19.44
C GLU A 295 -29.39 -13.22 19.70
N GLU A 296 -29.19 -14.13 18.73
CA GLU A 296 -28.19 -15.21 18.82
C GLU A 296 -26.74 -14.69 18.83
N ILE A 297 -26.47 -13.55 18.15
CA ILE A 297 -25.17 -12.90 18.16
C ILE A 297 -24.86 -12.26 19.53
N ARG A 298 -25.85 -11.84 20.30
CA ARG A 298 -25.66 -11.23 21.64
C ARG A 298 -25.28 -12.26 22.67
#